data_2fe2561cb9bcee6f2af60f992929f3c9
#
_entry.id   2fe2561cb9bcee6f2af60f992929f3c9
#
_cell.length_a   1.000
_cell.length_b   1.000
_cell.length_c   1.000
_cell.angle_alpha   90.00
_cell.angle_beta   90.00
_cell.angle_gamma   90.00
#
_symmetry.space_group_name_H-M   'P 1'
#
loop_
_entity.id
_entity.type
_entity.pdbx_description
1 polymer ?
#
loop_
_entity_poly.entity_id
_entity_poly.type
_entity_poly.pdbx_seq_one_letter_code
_entity_poly.pdbx_strand_id
1 'polypeptide(L)'
;MVIFQKLNDLKDHGDTLGYYRFEVNFYLEPRPNYGSEVRFAVEYRATESDSTEYRYFSKDKFQDTDLAFEEAREFVLNMPSLDEHRRQDAVRRSEAYEERILEDAAHEDDPILKQHLLDKAAREASDRKQLLGLFYKQGYHITAQ
;
A
#
# COMPACT_ATOMS: atom_id res chain seq x y z
N MET A 1 3.40 -13.47 28.15
CA MET A 1 3.20 -12.02 28.15
C MET A 1 2.23 -11.63 27.05
N VAL A 2 1.27 -10.78 27.39
CA VAL A 2 0.16 -10.42 26.50
C VAL A 2 0.65 -9.77 25.20
N ILE A 3 1.68 -8.90 25.27
CA ILE A 3 2.16 -8.18 24.08
C ILE A 3 2.76 -9.13 23.03
N PHE A 4 3.53 -10.13 23.44
CA PHE A 4 4.11 -11.07 22.48
C PHE A 4 3.07 -11.94 21.82
N GLN A 5 2.03 -12.33 22.55
CA GLN A 5 0.91 -13.08 21.96
C GLN A 5 0.17 -12.23 20.92
N LYS A 6 -0.11 -10.97 21.24
CA LYS A 6 -0.75 -10.03 20.32
C LYS A 6 0.08 -9.80 19.06
N LEU A 7 1.41 -9.69 19.19
CA LEU A 7 2.32 -9.55 18.05
C LEU A 7 2.31 -10.80 17.17
N ASN A 8 2.34 -11.99 17.77
CA ASN A 8 2.29 -13.25 17.04
C ASN A 8 0.98 -13.40 16.28
N ASP A 9 -0.14 -13.07 16.91
CA ASP A 9 -1.46 -13.13 16.27
C ASP A 9 -1.52 -12.18 15.07
N LEU A 10 -0.95 -10.99 15.21
CA LEU A 10 -0.92 -10.00 14.15
C LEU A 10 -0.01 -10.44 13.00
N LYS A 11 1.14 -11.03 13.30
CA LYS A 11 2.04 -11.60 12.31
C LYS A 11 1.38 -12.75 11.57
N ASP A 12 0.70 -13.64 12.28
CA ASP A 12 -0.01 -14.78 11.69
C ASP A 12 -1.07 -14.30 10.69
N HIS A 13 -1.81 -13.26 11.05
CA HIS A 13 -2.75 -12.63 10.13
C HIS A 13 -2.02 -12.08 8.90
N GLY A 14 -0.92 -11.33 9.09
CA GLY A 14 -0.12 -10.79 8.01
C GLY A 14 0.43 -11.85 7.06
N ASP A 15 0.85 -13.00 7.61
CA ASP A 15 1.36 -14.13 6.83
C ASP A 15 0.29 -14.70 5.88
N THR A 16 -1.00 -14.53 6.20
CA THR A 16 -2.10 -14.99 5.32
C THR A 16 -2.29 -14.09 4.09
N LEU A 17 -1.71 -12.89 4.07
CA LEU A 17 -1.90 -11.92 3.00
C LEU A 17 -1.10 -12.23 1.72
N GLY A 18 -0.15 -13.15 1.80
CA GLY A 18 0.61 -13.64 0.65
C GLY A 18 1.88 -12.88 0.31
N TYR A 19 2.28 -11.89 1.09
CA TYR A 19 3.55 -11.17 0.88
C TYR A 19 4.74 -12.09 1.05
N TYR A 20 5.81 -11.84 0.30
CA TYR A 20 7.04 -12.63 0.40
C TYR A 20 7.63 -12.60 1.81
N ARG A 21 7.59 -11.42 2.45
CA ARG A 21 8.03 -11.23 3.82
C ARG A 21 7.07 -10.30 4.54
N PHE A 22 6.69 -10.67 5.74
CA PHE A 22 5.84 -9.86 6.61
C PHE A 22 6.32 -10.02 8.06
N GLU A 23 6.62 -8.91 8.72
CA GLU A 23 7.05 -8.91 10.11
C GLU A 23 6.43 -7.74 10.86
N VAL A 24 6.14 -7.96 12.14
CA VAL A 24 5.73 -6.91 13.07
C VAL A 24 6.71 -6.94 14.24
N ASN A 25 7.46 -5.86 14.41
CA ASN A 25 8.48 -5.75 15.43
C ASN A 25 8.12 -4.69 16.47
N PHE A 26 8.49 -4.95 17.71
CA PHE A 26 8.32 -4.03 18.82
C PHE A 26 9.68 -3.51 19.28
N TYR A 27 9.80 -2.21 19.41
CA TYR A 27 11.00 -1.53 19.88
C TYR A 27 10.65 -0.65 21.06
N LEU A 28 11.49 -0.73 22.10
CA LEU A 28 11.45 0.15 23.25
C LEU A 28 12.80 0.87 23.33
N GLU A 29 12.78 2.18 23.07
CA GLU A 29 13.97 3.01 23.11
C GLU A 29 13.92 3.95 24.31
N PRO A 30 14.83 3.83 25.28
CA PRO A 30 14.91 4.79 26.37
C PRO A 30 15.44 6.13 25.88
N ARG A 31 14.77 7.22 26.28
CA ARG A 31 15.21 8.58 26.01
C ARG A 31 15.58 9.26 27.32
N PRO A 32 16.83 9.71 27.51
CA PRO A 32 17.37 10.12 28.82
C PRO A 32 16.56 11.20 29.55
N ASN A 33 15.91 12.11 28.87
CA ASN A 33 15.18 13.22 29.50
C ASN A 33 13.66 13.17 29.30
N TYR A 34 13.13 12.18 28.58
CA TYR A 34 11.73 12.17 28.12
C TYR A 34 11.01 10.84 28.38
N GLY A 35 11.65 9.91 29.08
CA GLY A 35 11.10 8.56 29.29
C GLY A 35 11.46 7.63 28.14
N SER A 36 10.56 6.71 27.82
CA SER A 36 10.79 5.69 26.80
C SER A 36 9.86 5.90 25.61
N GLU A 37 10.41 5.85 24.41
CA GLU A 37 9.63 5.76 23.18
C GLU A 37 9.27 4.31 22.91
N VAL A 38 8.00 4.04 22.64
CA VAL A 38 7.53 2.73 22.15
C VAL A 38 7.23 2.83 20.67
N ARG A 39 7.65 1.82 19.93
CA ARG A 39 7.47 1.79 18.47
C ARG A 39 7.13 0.39 18.02
N PHE A 40 6.11 0.29 17.17
CA PHE A 40 5.83 -0.91 16.40
C PHE A 40 6.20 -0.63 14.95
N ALA A 41 6.91 -1.55 14.33
CA ALA A 41 7.26 -1.48 12.92
C ALA A 41 6.60 -2.64 12.19
N VAL A 42 5.81 -2.31 11.18
CA VAL A 42 5.28 -3.29 10.22
C VAL A 42 6.18 -3.25 9.00
N GLU A 43 6.79 -4.38 8.70
CA GLU A 43 7.74 -4.53 7.59
C GLU A 43 7.20 -5.57 6.62
N TYR A 44 7.13 -5.22 5.35
CA TYR A 44 6.63 -6.16 4.35
C TYR A 44 7.31 -5.97 3.01
N ARG A 45 7.36 -7.05 2.25
CA ARG A 45 7.97 -7.10 0.92
C ARG A 45 7.09 -7.93 0.01
N ALA A 46 6.73 -7.39 -1.14
CA ALA A 46 5.85 -8.08 -2.09
C ALA A 46 6.52 -9.29 -2.73
N THR A 47 7.77 -9.13 -3.23
CA THR A 47 8.58 -10.20 -3.82
C THR A 47 10.00 -10.15 -3.27
N GLU A 48 10.80 -11.21 -3.57
CA GLU A 48 12.20 -11.27 -3.14
C GLU A 48 13.04 -10.09 -3.63
N SER A 49 12.74 -9.60 -4.85
CA SER A 49 13.49 -8.50 -5.49
C SER A 49 13.00 -7.11 -5.14
N ASP A 50 11.83 -6.99 -4.50
CA ASP A 50 11.27 -5.70 -4.14
C ASP A 50 11.93 -5.14 -2.87
N SER A 51 11.92 -3.82 -2.75
CA SER A 51 12.34 -3.14 -1.52
C SER A 51 11.38 -3.45 -0.38
N THR A 52 11.92 -3.49 0.85
CA THR A 52 11.10 -3.64 2.05
C THR A 52 10.38 -2.32 2.34
N GLU A 53 9.07 -2.39 2.50
CA GLU A 53 8.25 -1.28 2.96
C GLU A 53 8.18 -1.30 4.49
N TYR A 54 8.24 -0.11 5.09
CA TYR A 54 8.20 0.06 6.53
C TYR A 54 7.07 1.01 6.92
N ARG A 55 6.33 0.64 7.94
CA ARG A 55 5.35 1.53 8.57
C ARG A 55 5.57 1.53 10.05
N TYR A 56 5.76 2.73 10.63
CA TYR A 56 6.05 2.90 12.05
C TYR A 56 4.86 3.50 12.78
N PHE A 57 4.59 2.97 13.97
CA PHE A 57 3.56 3.44 14.89
C PHE A 57 4.23 3.69 16.23
N SER A 58 4.40 4.95 16.59
CA SER A 58 5.20 5.37 17.74
C SER A 58 4.40 6.20 18.72
N LYS A 59 4.71 6.05 20.01
CA LYS A 59 4.24 6.92 21.08
C LYS A 59 5.42 7.29 21.98
N ASP A 60 5.37 8.49 22.55
CA ASP A 60 6.46 9.02 23.35
C ASP A 60 6.52 8.45 24.76
N LYS A 61 5.48 7.75 25.20
CA LYS A 61 5.36 7.24 26.57
C LYS A 61 5.08 5.74 26.56
N PHE A 62 5.72 5.04 27.46
CA PHE A 62 5.49 3.61 27.66
C PHE A 62 4.03 3.28 27.98
N GLN A 63 3.34 4.15 28.71
CA GLN A 63 1.92 3.97 29.04
C GLN A 63 1.03 3.89 27.80
N ASP A 64 1.46 4.47 26.68
CA ASP A 64 0.70 4.51 25.43
C ASP A 64 1.01 3.33 24.49
N THR A 65 1.67 2.27 24.99
CA THR A 65 2.00 1.07 24.23
C THR A 65 0.77 0.45 23.56
N ASP A 66 -0.34 0.35 24.30
CA ASP A 66 -1.58 -0.22 23.78
C ASP A 66 -2.15 0.61 22.62
N LEU A 67 -2.04 1.93 22.70
CA LEU A 67 -2.49 2.83 21.63
C LEU A 67 -1.64 2.65 20.37
N ALA A 68 -0.32 2.59 20.52
CA ALA A 68 0.59 2.34 19.41
C ALA A 68 0.33 0.97 18.76
N PHE A 69 0.10 -0.06 19.57
CA PHE A 69 -0.26 -1.38 19.08
C PHE A 69 -1.58 -1.38 18.31
N GLU A 70 -2.61 -0.73 18.83
CA GLU A 70 -3.91 -0.67 18.18
C GLU A 70 -3.84 0.04 16.80
N GLU A 71 -3.02 1.08 16.68
CA GLU A 71 -2.77 1.73 15.39
C GLU A 71 -2.10 0.77 14.40
N ALA A 72 -1.09 0.02 14.84
CA ALA A 72 -0.41 -0.98 14.02
C ALA A 72 -1.36 -2.11 13.63
N ARG A 73 -2.17 -2.57 14.57
CA ARG A 73 -3.16 -3.62 14.35
C ARG A 73 -4.19 -3.20 13.30
N GLU A 74 -4.74 -2.00 13.43
CA GLU A 74 -5.69 -1.46 12.47
C GLU A 74 -5.09 -1.38 11.07
N PHE A 75 -3.86 -0.92 10.97
CA PHE A 75 -3.14 -0.88 9.70
C PHE A 75 -3.02 -2.27 9.07
N VAL A 76 -2.57 -3.28 9.84
CA VAL A 76 -2.39 -4.63 9.32
C VAL A 76 -3.71 -5.29 8.93
N LEU A 77 -4.74 -5.13 9.75
CA LEU A 77 -6.07 -5.70 9.46
C LEU A 77 -6.72 -5.07 8.22
N ASN A 78 -6.36 -3.84 7.89
CA ASN A 78 -6.85 -3.14 6.70
C ASN A 78 -5.94 -3.28 5.49
N MET A 79 -4.77 -3.93 5.63
CA MET A 79 -3.88 -4.17 4.49
C MET A 79 -4.57 -5.09 3.47
N PRO A 80 -4.47 -4.76 2.18
CA PRO A 80 -4.93 -5.67 1.14
C PRO A 80 -4.03 -6.90 1.07
N SER A 81 -4.57 -8.04 0.62
CA SER A 81 -3.74 -9.18 0.23
C SER A 81 -2.79 -8.79 -0.90
N LEU A 82 -1.73 -9.57 -1.11
CA LEU A 82 -0.80 -9.32 -2.22
C LEU A 82 -1.52 -9.28 -3.56
N ASP A 83 -2.49 -10.18 -3.78
CA ASP A 83 -3.27 -10.21 -5.01
C ASP A 83 -4.10 -8.93 -5.20
N GLU A 84 -4.77 -8.48 -4.16
CA GLU A 84 -5.51 -7.20 -4.20
C GLU A 84 -4.58 -6.01 -4.42
N HIS A 85 -3.43 -6.01 -3.73
CA HIS A 85 -2.41 -4.97 -3.88
C HIS A 85 -1.93 -4.87 -5.33
N ARG A 86 -1.66 -6.02 -5.97
CA ARG A 86 -1.22 -6.06 -7.38
C ARG A 86 -2.29 -5.53 -8.32
N ARG A 87 -3.57 -5.82 -8.06
CA ARG A 87 -4.67 -5.29 -8.87
C ARG A 87 -4.81 -3.79 -8.70
N GLN A 88 -4.76 -3.30 -7.48
CA GLN A 88 -4.79 -1.85 -7.19
C GLN A 88 -3.61 -1.13 -7.85
N ASP A 89 -2.44 -1.74 -7.82
CA ASP A 89 -1.22 -1.21 -8.43
C ASP A 89 -1.35 -1.15 -9.96
N ALA A 90 -1.91 -2.17 -10.58
CA ALA A 90 -2.14 -2.19 -12.02
C ALA A 90 -3.06 -1.05 -12.45
N VAL A 91 -4.13 -0.81 -11.71
CA VAL A 91 -5.06 0.31 -11.95
C VAL A 91 -4.35 1.65 -11.78
N ARG A 92 -3.60 1.79 -10.70
CA ARG A 92 -2.85 3.03 -10.39
C ARG A 92 -1.81 3.36 -11.46
N ARG A 93 -1.09 2.36 -11.96
CA ARG A 93 -0.12 2.51 -13.04
C ARG A 93 -0.79 2.93 -14.35
N SER A 94 -1.94 2.35 -14.65
CA SER A 94 -2.73 2.72 -15.81
C SER A 94 -3.19 4.18 -15.74
N GLU A 95 -3.70 4.62 -14.59
CA GLU A 95 -4.10 6.01 -14.36
C GLU A 95 -2.92 6.98 -14.49
N ALA A 96 -1.77 6.65 -13.91
CA ALA A 96 -0.56 7.47 -13.99
C ALA A 96 -0.03 7.56 -15.42
N TYR A 97 -0.10 6.48 -16.19
CA TYR A 97 0.30 6.45 -17.59
C TYR A 97 -0.61 7.31 -18.46
N GLU A 98 -1.93 7.21 -18.29
CA GLU A 98 -2.91 8.08 -18.95
C GLU A 98 -2.64 9.56 -18.66
N GLU A 99 -2.44 9.91 -17.39
CA GLU A 99 -2.16 11.28 -16.97
C GLU A 99 -0.90 11.83 -17.67
N ARG A 100 0.15 11.02 -17.76
CA ARG A 100 1.40 11.39 -18.43
C ARG A 100 1.19 11.64 -19.92
N ILE A 101 0.41 10.79 -20.58
CA ILE A 101 0.06 10.97 -22.00
C ILE A 101 -0.73 12.26 -22.22
N LEU A 102 -1.71 12.53 -21.34
CA LEU A 102 -2.52 13.75 -21.41
C LEU A 102 -1.66 15.01 -21.16
N GLU A 103 -0.70 14.94 -20.28
CA GLU A 103 0.28 16.02 -20.04
C GLU A 103 1.12 16.27 -21.30
N ASP A 104 1.65 15.20 -21.91
CA ASP A 104 2.41 15.30 -23.16
C ASP A 104 1.54 15.89 -24.28
N ALA A 105 0.29 15.48 -24.39
CA ALA A 105 -0.65 16.01 -25.37
C ALA A 105 -0.91 17.51 -25.18
N ALA A 106 -1.00 17.96 -23.92
CA ALA A 106 -1.20 19.38 -23.59
C ALA A 106 -0.04 20.27 -24.03
N HIS A 107 1.17 19.70 -24.08
CA HIS A 107 2.39 20.43 -24.49
C HIS A 107 2.77 20.19 -25.96
N GLU A 108 2.03 19.35 -26.67
CA GLU A 108 2.31 19.04 -28.08
C GLU A 108 1.72 20.10 -29.00
N ASP A 109 2.54 20.70 -29.86
CA ASP A 109 2.14 21.74 -30.80
C ASP A 109 1.64 21.20 -32.16
N ASP A 110 2.13 20.00 -32.55
CA ASP A 110 1.68 19.36 -33.78
C ASP A 110 0.28 18.77 -33.61
N PRO A 111 -0.74 19.24 -34.38
CA PRO A 111 -2.11 18.73 -34.22
C PRO A 111 -2.26 17.24 -34.46
N ILE A 112 -1.47 16.67 -35.38
CA ILE A 112 -1.55 15.23 -35.72
C ILE A 112 -0.98 14.41 -34.55
N LEU A 113 0.18 14.78 -34.03
CA LEU A 113 0.79 14.10 -32.89
C LEU A 113 -0.05 14.27 -31.64
N LYS A 114 -0.59 15.47 -31.41
CA LYS A 114 -1.49 15.73 -30.28
C LYS A 114 -2.71 14.81 -30.30
N GLN A 115 -3.37 14.68 -31.47
CA GLN A 115 -4.53 13.81 -31.61
C GLN A 115 -4.14 12.34 -31.38
N HIS A 116 -2.99 11.91 -31.86
CA HIS A 116 -2.48 10.57 -31.63
C HIS A 116 -2.30 10.27 -30.12
N LEU A 117 -1.76 11.23 -29.36
CA LEU A 117 -1.60 11.11 -27.91
C LEU A 117 -2.96 11.05 -27.20
N LEU A 118 -3.90 11.89 -27.62
CA LEU A 118 -5.26 11.87 -27.06
C LEU A 118 -5.97 10.54 -27.30
N ASP A 119 -5.82 9.98 -28.50
CA ASP A 119 -6.38 8.66 -28.82
C ASP A 119 -5.75 7.55 -28.01
N LYS A 120 -4.44 7.64 -27.76
CA LYS A 120 -3.71 6.69 -26.92
C LYS A 120 -4.19 6.74 -25.46
N ALA A 121 -4.39 7.95 -24.93
CA ALA A 121 -4.94 8.13 -23.58
C ALA A 121 -6.35 7.56 -23.46
N ALA A 122 -7.19 7.78 -24.47
CA ALA A 122 -8.55 7.25 -24.49
C ALA A 122 -8.56 5.71 -24.51
N ARG A 123 -7.65 5.09 -25.25
CA ARG A 123 -7.51 3.62 -25.27
C ARG A 123 -7.08 3.09 -23.92
N GLU A 124 -6.13 3.75 -23.26
CA GLU A 124 -5.69 3.36 -21.91
C GLU A 124 -6.85 3.41 -20.92
N ALA A 125 -7.63 4.48 -20.94
CA ALA A 125 -8.81 4.62 -20.08
C ALA A 125 -9.86 3.53 -20.36
N SER A 126 -10.09 3.19 -21.61
CA SER A 126 -11.02 2.15 -22.02
C SER A 126 -10.57 0.77 -21.56
N ASP A 127 -9.29 0.45 -21.75
CA ASP A 127 -8.69 -0.82 -21.32
C ASP A 127 -8.75 -0.98 -19.79
N ARG A 128 -8.47 0.09 -19.06
CA ARG A 128 -8.59 0.10 -17.60
C ARG A 128 -10.04 -0.15 -17.14
N LYS A 129 -11.01 0.45 -17.82
CA LYS A 129 -12.44 0.23 -17.51
C LYS A 129 -12.82 -1.25 -17.68
N GLN A 130 -12.33 -1.90 -18.74
CA GLN A 130 -12.55 -3.33 -18.96
C GLN A 130 -11.88 -4.17 -17.86
N LEU A 131 -10.66 -3.82 -17.48
CA LEU A 131 -9.92 -4.50 -16.41
C LEU A 131 -10.67 -4.40 -15.08
N LEU A 132 -11.17 -3.21 -14.73
CA LEU A 132 -11.98 -3.00 -13.52
C LEU A 132 -13.24 -3.85 -13.55
N GLY A 133 -13.90 -3.96 -14.70
CA GLY A 133 -15.07 -4.82 -14.87
C GLY A 133 -14.77 -6.28 -14.61
N LEU A 134 -13.60 -6.77 -15.06
CA LEU A 134 -13.12 -8.13 -14.76
C LEU A 134 -12.86 -8.32 -13.27
N PHE A 135 -12.25 -7.36 -12.61
CA PHE A 135 -11.97 -7.43 -11.16
C PHE A 135 -13.28 -7.48 -10.36
N TYR A 136 -14.29 -6.68 -10.73
CA TYR A 136 -15.61 -6.72 -10.07
C TYR A 136 -16.28 -8.09 -10.24
N LYS A 137 -16.17 -8.70 -11.39
CA LYS A 137 -16.69 -10.06 -11.62
C LYS A 137 -16.00 -11.10 -10.76
N GLN A 138 -14.74 -10.88 -10.40
CA GLN A 138 -13.96 -11.73 -9.49
C GLN A 138 -14.21 -11.41 -8.01
N GLY A 139 -15.03 -10.41 -7.69
CA GLY A 139 -15.36 -10.02 -6.32
C GLY A 139 -14.46 -8.93 -5.73
N TYR A 140 -13.60 -8.30 -6.53
CA TYR A 140 -12.74 -7.21 -6.08
C TYR A 140 -13.38 -5.85 -6.35
N HIS A 141 -13.30 -4.96 -5.37
CA HIS A 141 -13.79 -3.58 -5.50
C HIS A 141 -12.61 -2.62 -5.41
N ILE A 142 -12.17 -2.13 -6.57
CA ILE A 142 -11.08 -1.17 -6.69
C ILE A 142 -11.66 0.16 -7.14
N THR A 143 -11.44 1.20 -6.31
CA THR A 143 -11.89 2.54 -6.62
C THR A 143 -10.90 3.18 -7.60
N ALA A 144 -11.36 3.52 -8.80
CA ALA A 144 -10.63 4.38 -9.72
C ALA A 144 -10.64 5.80 -9.18
N GLN A 145 -9.47 6.39 -9.09
CA GLN A 145 -9.33 7.78 -8.63
C GLN A 145 -9.52 8.75 -9.78
#